data_53f7dbe5b984e3daab5d7b816926e519
#
_entry.id   53f7dbe5b984e3daab5d7b816926e519
#
_cell.length_a   1.000
_cell.length_b   1.000
_cell.length_c   1.000
_cell.angle_alpha   90.00
_cell.angle_beta   90.00
_cell.angle_gamma   90.00
#
_symmetry.space_group_name_H-M   'P 1'
#
loop_
_entity.id
_entity.type
_entity.pdbx_description
1 polymer ?
#
loop_
_entity_poly.entity_id
_entity_poly.type
_entity_poly.pdbx_seq_one_letter_code
_entity_poly.pdbx_strand_id
1 'polypeptide(L)'
;MKTIYDSAIEQHYHQQHQHLQRQLDYLPTTFTDDNGVIFKAKADFYDTISNTYIEVKNRQLNNYKTKQDSLNRQSVLRQHRGYLTQLEQLQSGWNHSIYKQLIVQQTLSLLGIDYLIVFYKPTKLSKQAINKMNALGLNYTIQ
;
A
#
# COMPACT_ATOMS: atom_id res chain seq x y z
N MET A 1 8.12 -18.00 18.33
CA MET A 1 7.03 -17.08 18.67
C MET A 1 6.60 -16.28 17.45
N LYS A 2 5.31 -16.23 17.20
CA LYS A 2 4.77 -15.51 16.04
C LYS A 2 4.90 -14.01 16.28
N THR A 3 5.52 -13.29 15.35
CA THR A 3 5.62 -11.84 15.43
C THR A 3 4.24 -11.20 15.27
N ILE A 4 4.02 -10.06 15.96
CA ILE A 4 2.80 -9.27 15.84
C ILE A 4 2.86 -8.29 14.66
N TYR A 5 3.99 -8.21 13.96
CA TYR A 5 4.18 -7.33 12.81
C TYR A 5 4.31 -8.17 11.53
N ASP A 6 3.80 -7.62 10.42
CA ASP A 6 3.90 -8.28 9.12
C ASP A 6 5.33 -8.28 8.57
N SER A 7 6.17 -7.34 9.03
CA SER A 7 7.56 -7.23 8.59
C SER A 7 8.45 -6.64 9.68
N ALA A 8 9.76 -6.89 9.54
CA ALA A 8 10.77 -6.28 10.40
C ALA A 8 10.81 -4.75 10.24
N ILE A 9 10.51 -4.25 9.05
CA ILE A 9 10.45 -2.81 8.74
C ILE A 9 9.34 -2.14 9.55
N GLU A 10 8.15 -2.73 9.61
CA GLU A 10 7.05 -2.21 10.41
C GLU A 10 7.40 -2.19 11.89
N GLN A 11 8.01 -3.26 12.39
CA GLN A 11 8.42 -3.35 13.79
C GLN A 11 9.43 -2.26 14.13
N HIS A 12 10.44 -2.06 13.30
CA HIS A 12 11.46 -1.05 13.52
C HIS A 12 10.86 0.36 13.48
N TYR A 13 9.99 0.63 12.53
CA TYR A 13 9.29 1.91 12.43
C TYR A 13 8.45 2.17 13.69
N HIS A 14 7.70 1.18 14.17
CA HIS A 14 6.88 1.32 15.36
C HIS A 14 7.72 1.59 16.62
N GLN A 15 8.90 0.99 16.73
CA GLN A 15 9.82 1.26 17.84
C GLN A 15 10.25 2.73 17.90
N GLN A 16 10.34 3.39 16.76
CA GLN A 16 10.69 4.81 16.65
C GLN A 16 9.48 5.74 16.81
N HIS A 17 8.26 5.19 16.71
CA HIS A 17 6.99 5.95 16.71
C HIS A 17 5.95 5.24 17.58
N GLN A 18 6.26 5.08 18.86
CA GLN A 18 5.47 4.26 19.77
C GLN A 18 4.06 4.81 20.05
N HIS A 19 3.82 6.09 19.78
CA HIS A 19 2.49 6.70 19.92
C HIS A 19 1.48 6.20 18.90
N LEU A 20 1.93 5.57 17.82
CA LEU A 20 1.06 5.05 16.78
C LEU A 20 0.37 3.76 17.23
N GLN A 21 -0.89 3.61 16.85
CA GLN A 21 -1.65 2.38 17.08
C GLN A 21 -1.48 1.43 15.91
N ARG A 22 -1.24 0.16 16.19
CA ARG A 22 -1.22 -0.86 15.15
C ARG A 22 -2.64 -1.12 14.66
N GLN A 23 -2.79 -1.26 13.33
CA GLN A 23 -4.07 -1.56 12.71
C GLN A 23 -4.10 -3.03 12.27
N LEU A 24 -4.98 -3.81 12.89
CA LEU A 24 -5.14 -5.24 12.60
C LEU A 24 -6.33 -5.50 11.68
N ASP A 25 -7.28 -4.56 11.63
CA ASP A 25 -8.51 -4.67 10.86
C ASP A 25 -8.45 -3.84 9.58
N TYR A 26 -9.42 -4.06 8.71
CA TYR A 26 -9.61 -3.24 7.52
C TYR A 26 -9.94 -1.80 7.88
N LEU A 27 -9.61 -0.89 6.99
CA LEU A 27 -10.00 0.52 7.08
C LEU A 27 -11.53 0.66 7.14
N PRO A 28 -12.05 1.79 7.65
CA PRO A 28 -13.47 1.93 7.99
C PRO A 28 -14.44 1.98 6.81
N THR A 29 -13.96 1.94 5.60
CA THR A 29 -14.78 1.96 4.40
C THR A 29 -14.25 1.01 3.33
N THR A 30 -15.06 0.74 2.33
CA THR A 30 -14.62 0.03 1.13
C THR A 30 -14.18 1.03 0.07
N PHE A 31 -13.46 0.53 -0.92
CA PHE A 31 -12.88 1.33 -1.99
C PHE A 31 -13.28 0.74 -3.34
N THR A 32 -13.26 1.56 -4.37
CA THR A 32 -13.64 1.12 -5.72
C THR A 32 -12.57 1.56 -6.71
N ASP A 33 -12.06 0.63 -7.51
CA ASP A 33 -11.08 0.96 -8.55
C ASP A 33 -11.76 1.52 -9.80
N ASP A 34 -10.95 1.90 -10.80
CA ASP A 34 -11.45 2.52 -12.03
C ASP A 34 -12.33 1.58 -12.86
N ASN A 35 -12.25 0.27 -12.64
CA ASN A 35 -13.09 -0.71 -13.30
C ASN A 35 -14.39 -1.03 -12.51
N GLY A 36 -14.63 -0.33 -11.41
CA GLY A 36 -15.79 -0.57 -10.56
C GLY A 36 -15.63 -1.75 -9.61
N VAL A 37 -14.43 -2.30 -9.47
CA VAL A 37 -14.15 -3.41 -8.55
C VAL A 37 -14.03 -2.89 -7.14
N ILE A 38 -14.87 -3.41 -6.24
CA ILE A 38 -14.87 -3.04 -4.82
C ILE A 38 -13.79 -3.85 -4.09
N PHE A 39 -13.02 -3.19 -3.25
CA PHE A 39 -12.01 -3.86 -2.43
C PHE A 39 -11.93 -3.26 -1.02
N LYS A 40 -11.37 -4.04 -0.10
CA LYS A 40 -11.02 -3.60 1.24
C LYS A 40 -9.52 -3.36 1.32
N ALA A 41 -9.11 -2.47 2.22
CA ALA A 41 -7.70 -2.17 2.42
C ALA A 41 -7.37 -2.08 3.90
N LYS A 42 -6.10 -2.32 4.23
CA LYS A 42 -5.55 -2.16 5.57
C LYS A 42 -4.46 -1.10 5.53
N ALA A 43 -4.20 -0.49 6.68
CA ALA A 43 -3.01 0.31 6.91
C ALA A 43 -2.23 -0.33 8.06
N ASP A 44 -0.95 0.00 8.19
CA ASP A 44 -0.11 -0.58 9.24
C ASP A 44 -0.37 0.09 10.58
N PHE A 45 -0.58 1.41 10.59
CA PHE A 45 -0.72 2.19 11.81
C PHE A 45 -1.79 3.27 11.69
N TYR A 46 -2.23 3.75 12.84
CA TYR A 46 -3.12 4.91 12.94
C TYR A 46 -2.57 5.89 13.97
N ASP A 47 -2.47 7.16 13.59
CA ASP A 47 -2.11 8.27 14.45
C ASP A 47 -3.39 8.95 14.93
N THR A 48 -3.72 8.78 16.21
CA THR A 48 -4.93 9.35 16.82
C THR A 48 -4.90 10.87 16.92
N ILE A 49 -3.71 11.45 17.02
CA ILE A 49 -3.53 12.90 17.17
C ILE A 49 -3.85 13.61 15.88
N SER A 50 -3.32 13.11 14.76
CA SER A 50 -3.50 13.72 13.45
C SER A 50 -4.64 13.11 12.62
N ASN A 51 -5.31 12.07 13.13
CA ASN A 51 -6.35 11.32 12.41
C ASN A 51 -5.82 10.82 11.06
N THR A 52 -4.66 10.16 11.08
CA THR A 52 -3.96 9.72 9.89
C THR A 52 -3.70 8.23 9.94
N TYR A 53 -4.09 7.50 8.90
CA TYR A 53 -3.65 6.13 8.69
C TYR A 53 -2.31 6.13 7.97
N ILE A 54 -1.40 5.25 8.39
CA ILE A 54 -0.02 5.20 7.90
C ILE A 54 0.28 3.81 7.37
N GLU A 55 0.78 3.78 6.13
CA GLU A 55 1.26 2.57 5.46
C GLU A 55 2.77 2.66 5.31
N VAL A 56 3.51 1.67 5.82
CA VAL A 56 4.97 1.66 5.78
C VAL A 56 5.46 0.76 4.64
N LYS A 57 6.33 1.29 3.80
CA LYS A 57 6.92 0.59 2.65
C LYS A 57 8.43 0.75 2.66
N ASN A 58 9.15 -0.28 2.20
CA ASN A 58 10.60 -0.19 1.98
C ASN A 58 10.98 -0.33 0.51
N ARG A 59 10.01 -0.45 -0.38
CA ARG A 59 10.20 -0.55 -1.84
C ARG A 59 9.25 0.39 -2.55
N GLN A 60 9.62 0.75 -3.79
CA GLN A 60 8.74 1.56 -4.61
C GLN A 60 7.46 0.81 -4.97
N LEU A 61 6.42 1.57 -5.28
CA LEU A 61 5.12 1.05 -5.67
C LEU A 61 5.07 0.77 -7.17
N ASN A 62 4.24 -0.19 -7.55
CA ASN A 62 3.99 -0.55 -8.94
C ASN A 62 3.10 0.48 -9.64
N ASN A 63 2.99 0.36 -10.95
CA ASN A 63 2.25 1.30 -11.78
C ASN A 63 0.96 0.71 -12.37
N TYR A 64 0.37 -0.29 -11.73
CA TYR A 64 -0.91 -0.87 -12.16
C TYR A 64 -2.08 0.04 -11.78
N LYS A 65 -2.91 0.40 -12.77
CA LYS A 65 -4.07 1.28 -12.55
C LYS A 65 -5.23 0.59 -11.85
N THR A 66 -5.42 -0.69 -12.12
CA THR A 66 -6.52 -1.47 -11.55
C THR A 66 -6.02 -2.83 -11.11
N LYS A 67 -6.82 -3.50 -10.29
CA LYS A 67 -6.56 -4.90 -9.93
C LYS A 67 -6.52 -5.78 -11.17
N GLN A 68 -7.41 -5.52 -12.14
CA GLN A 68 -7.46 -6.28 -13.38
C GLN A 68 -6.19 -6.10 -14.22
N ASP A 69 -5.60 -4.91 -14.26
CA ASP A 69 -4.34 -4.68 -14.95
C ASP A 69 -3.22 -5.54 -14.36
N SER A 70 -3.15 -5.62 -13.04
CA SER A 70 -2.18 -6.49 -12.36
C SER A 70 -2.41 -7.96 -12.71
N LEU A 71 -3.67 -8.41 -12.71
CA LEU A 71 -4.03 -9.79 -13.07
C LEU A 71 -3.68 -10.11 -14.52
N ASN A 72 -3.97 -9.21 -15.45
CA ASN A 72 -3.68 -9.37 -16.87
C ASN A 72 -2.18 -9.47 -17.12
N ARG A 73 -1.41 -8.60 -16.50
CA ARG A 73 0.05 -8.60 -16.63
C ARG A 73 0.64 -9.94 -16.21
N GLN A 74 0.13 -10.49 -15.12
CA GLN A 74 0.69 -11.72 -14.55
C GLN A 74 0.15 -12.98 -15.20
N SER A 75 -0.96 -12.92 -15.94
CA SER A 75 -1.46 -14.09 -16.66
C SER A 75 -0.44 -14.63 -17.67
N VAL A 76 0.40 -13.76 -18.22
CA VAL A 76 1.49 -14.16 -19.11
C VAL A 76 2.55 -14.97 -18.35
N LEU A 77 2.81 -14.63 -17.10
CA LEU A 77 3.82 -15.31 -16.28
C LEU A 77 3.36 -16.72 -15.83
N ARG A 78 2.05 -16.96 -15.80
CA ARG A 78 1.50 -18.28 -15.44
C ARG A 78 1.99 -19.40 -16.33
N GLN A 79 2.32 -19.07 -17.56
CA GLN A 79 2.80 -20.07 -18.54
C GLN A 79 4.19 -20.58 -18.25
N HIS A 80 4.92 -19.93 -17.36
CA HIS A 80 6.34 -20.17 -17.14
C HIS A 80 6.68 -20.71 -15.75
N ARG A 81 5.72 -20.69 -14.79
CA ARG A 81 5.98 -21.07 -13.40
C ARG A 81 4.78 -21.76 -12.75
N GLY A 82 4.98 -22.28 -11.54
CA GLY A 82 3.93 -22.92 -10.77
C GLY A 82 2.76 -21.96 -10.48
N TYR A 83 1.56 -22.47 -10.67
CA TYR A 83 0.33 -21.68 -10.62
C TYR A 83 0.11 -20.95 -9.30
N LEU A 84 0.33 -21.62 -8.17
CA LEU A 84 0.09 -21.03 -6.84
C LEU A 84 1.01 -19.84 -6.55
N THR A 85 2.30 -19.97 -6.88
CA THR A 85 3.27 -18.87 -6.71
C THR A 85 2.88 -17.64 -7.53
N GLN A 86 2.32 -17.88 -8.72
CA GLN A 86 1.88 -16.79 -9.58
C GLN A 86 0.64 -16.07 -9.05
N LEU A 87 -0.31 -16.82 -8.46
CA LEU A 87 -1.47 -16.21 -7.83
C LEU A 87 -1.07 -15.31 -6.66
N GLU A 88 -0.10 -15.72 -5.86
CA GLU A 88 0.43 -14.90 -4.78
C GLU A 88 1.03 -13.59 -5.32
N GLN A 89 1.80 -13.68 -6.41
CA GLN A 89 2.39 -12.51 -7.05
C GLN A 89 1.34 -11.57 -7.65
N LEU A 90 0.22 -12.12 -8.17
CA LEU A 90 -0.89 -11.34 -8.70
C LEU A 90 -1.46 -10.39 -7.66
N GLN A 91 -1.77 -10.92 -6.47
CA GLN A 91 -2.31 -10.13 -5.38
C GLN A 91 -1.30 -9.10 -4.88
N SER A 92 -0.03 -9.50 -4.77
CA SER A 92 1.05 -8.63 -4.35
C SER A 92 1.22 -7.43 -5.29
N GLY A 93 1.12 -7.65 -6.62
CA GLY A 93 1.26 -6.59 -7.60
C GLY A 93 0.25 -5.46 -7.40
N TRP A 94 -1.02 -5.79 -7.18
CA TRP A 94 -2.06 -4.79 -6.91
C TRP A 94 -1.88 -4.13 -5.54
N ASN A 95 -1.55 -4.92 -4.52
CA ASN A 95 -1.37 -4.41 -3.16
C ASN A 95 -0.25 -3.37 -3.05
N HIS A 96 0.70 -3.37 -3.98
CA HIS A 96 1.81 -2.42 -4.04
C HIS A 96 1.66 -1.41 -5.19
N SER A 97 0.45 -1.18 -5.66
CA SER A 97 0.19 -0.21 -6.74
C SER A 97 0.06 1.21 -6.21
N ILE A 98 0.67 2.16 -6.91
CA ILE A 98 0.49 3.60 -6.65
C ILE A 98 -1.00 3.97 -6.74
N TYR A 99 -1.70 3.46 -7.73
CA TYR A 99 -3.11 3.80 -7.96
C TYR A 99 -4.02 3.25 -6.87
N LYS A 100 -3.73 2.05 -6.36
CA LYS A 100 -4.47 1.54 -5.21
C LYS A 100 -4.31 2.46 -4.00
N GLN A 101 -3.09 2.87 -3.71
CA GLN A 101 -2.81 3.76 -2.59
C GLN A 101 -3.47 5.12 -2.78
N LEU A 102 -3.50 5.63 -4.00
CA LEU A 102 -4.16 6.89 -4.33
C LEU A 102 -5.68 6.81 -4.12
N ILE A 103 -6.31 5.70 -4.53
CA ILE A 103 -7.74 5.47 -4.30
C ILE A 103 -8.05 5.47 -2.80
N VAL A 104 -7.23 4.79 -2.00
CA VAL A 104 -7.37 4.77 -0.54
C VAL A 104 -7.26 6.19 0.03
N GLN A 105 -6.23 6.92 -0.37
CA GLN A 105 -6.02 8.30 0.07
C GLN A 105 -7.22 9.21 -0.25
N GLN A 106 -7.68 9.17 -1.48
CA GLN A 106 -8.77 10.03 -1.95
C GLN A 106 -10.10 9.69 -1.25
N THR A 107 -10.40 8.42 -1.09
CA THR A 107 -11.62 7.96 -0.44
C THR A 107 -11.64 8.36 1.04
N LEU A 108 -10.54 8.14 1.75
CA LEU A 108 -10.42 8.54 3.15
C LEU A 108 -10.51 10.05 3.32
N SER A 109 -9.93 10.80 2.39
CA SER A 109 -10.00 12.28 2.41
C SER A 109 -11.43 12.78 2.38
N LEU A 110 -12.31 12.13 1.63
CA LEU A 110 -13.75 12.46 1.62
C LEU A 110 -14.42 12.25 2.97
N LEU A 111 -13.84 11.41 3.82
CA LEU A 111 -14.32 11.17 5.19
C LEU A 111 -13.60 12.03 6.22
N GLY A 112 -12.75 12.95 5.79
CA GLY A 112 -11.97 13.80 6.70
C GLY A 112 -10.79 13.09 7.36
N ILE A 113 -10.33 11.98 6.79
CA ILE A 113 -9.25 11.16 7.32
C ILE A 113 -8.05 11.27 6.39
N ASP A 114 -6.86 11.51 6.96
CA ASP A 114 -5.62 11.57 6.19
C ASP A 114 -5.00 10.17 6.02
N TYR A 115 -4.28 10.00 4.94
CA TYR A 115 -3.56 8.77 4.62
C TYR A 115 -2.15 9.11 4.17
N LEU A 116 -1.16 8.50 4.81
CA LEU A 116 0.26 8.77 4.55
C LEU A 116 0.99 7.48 4.27
N ILE A 117 1.77 7.46 3.20
CA ILE A 117 2.70 6.38 2.91
C ILE A 117 4.09 6.80 3.36
N VAL A 118 4.70 5.99 4.21
CA VAL A 118 6.06 6.22 4.70
C VAL A 118 6.99 5.23 4.01
N PHE A 119 7.88 5.74 3.17
CA PHE A 119 9.00 4.96 2.65
C PHE A 119 10.12 4.99 3.67
N TYR A 120 10.18 3.94 4.48
CA TYR A 120 11.09 3.86 5.61
C TYR A 120 12.35 3.10 5.20
N LYS A 121 13.50 3.78 5.21
CA LYS A 121 14.79 3.23 4.78
C LYS A 121 14.65 2.45 3.47
N PRO A 122 14.13 3.09 2.41
CA PRO A 122 13.83 2.38 1.19
C PRO A 122 15.08 1.82 0.53
N THR A 123 15.03 0.57 0.12
CA THR A 123 16.13 -0.09 -0.57
C THR A 123 16.17 0.22 -2.06
N LYS A 124 15.01 0.61 -2.61
CA LYS A 124 14.89 0.90 -4.04
C LYS A 124 13.72 1.86 -4.26
N LEU A 125 14.05 3.10 -4.55
CA LEU A 125 13.06 4.13 -4.84
C LEU A 125 13.61 5.03 -5.94
N SER A 126 13.19 4.79 -7.17
CA SER A 126 13.70 5.50 -8.33
C SER A 126 13.15 6.91 -8.42
N LYS A 127 13.90 7.80 -9.08
CA LYS A 127 13.45 9.15 -9.39
C LYS A 127 12.16 9.14 -10.21
N GLN A 128 12.03 8.18 -11.12
CA GLN A 128 10.84 8.01 -11.94
C GLN A 128 9.61 7.70 -11.10
N ALA A 129 9.74 6.81 -10.11
CA ALA A 129 8.65 6.50 -9.17
C ALA A 129 8.25 7.72 -8.34
N ILE A 130 9.23 8.47 -7.84
CA ILE A 130 9.00 9.70 -7.09
C ILE A 130 8.25 10.72 -7.94
N ASN A 131 8.68 10.93 -9.18
CA ASN A 131 8.04 11.86 -10.10
C ASN A 131 6.57 11.46 -10.36
N LYS A 132 6.31 10.15 -10.50
CA LYS A 132 4.96 9.64 -10.71
C LYS A 132 4.06 9.89 -9.51
N MET A 133 4.56 9.61 -8.30
CA MET A 133 3.81 9.87 -7.07
C MET A 133 3.49 11.34 -6.89
N ASN A 134 4.45 12.22 -7.20
CA ASN A 134 4.24 13.67 -7.13
C ASN A 134 3.19 14.13 -8.15
N ALA A 135 3.27 13.62 -9.37
CA ALA A 135 2.33 14.00 -10.43
C ALA A 135 0.89 13.58 -10.08
N LEU A 136 0.71 12.47 -9.39
CA LEU A 136 -0.61 11.96 -8.98
C LEU A 136 -1.10 12.57 -7.66
N GLY A 137 -0.28 13.31 -6.94
CA GLY A 137 -0.65 13.89 -5.65
C GLY A 137 -0.72 12.90 -4.50
N LEU A 138 0.04 11.82 -4.58
CA LEU A 138 0.11 10.85 -3.48
C LEU A 138 0.79 11.48 -2.26
N ASN A 139 0.20 11.30 -1.09
CA ASN A 139 0.75 11.79 0.17
C ASN A 139 1.76 10.77 0.70
N TYR A 140 3.03 11.14 0.67
CA TYR A 140 4.11 10.26 1.13
C TYR A 140 5.26 11.04 1.74
N THR A 141 6.09 10.33 2.50
CA THR A 141 7.35 10.85 3.03
C THR A 141 8.42 9.76 2.94
N ILE A 142 9.67 10.18 2.88
CA ILE A 142 10.83 9.29 2.89
C ILE A 142 11.58 9.51 4.20
N GLN A 143 11.78 8.45 4.94
CA GLN A 143 12.42 8.50 6.26
C GLN A 143 13.60 7.54 6.40
#